data_dceeb099f91060e65f80e3ebb38d5c5b
#
_entry.id   dceeb099f91060e65f80e3ebb38d5c5b
#
_cell.length_a   1.000
_cell.length_b   1.000
_cell.length_c   1.000
_cell.angle_alpha   90.00
_cell.angle_beta   90.00
_cell.angle_gamma   90.00
#
_symmetry.space_group_name_H-M   'P 1'
#
loop_
_entity.id
_entity.type
_entity.pdbx_description
1 polymer ?
#
loop_
_entity_poly.entity_id
_entity_poly.type
_entity_poly.pdbx_seq_one_letter_code
_entity_poly.pdbx_strand_id
1 'polypeptide(L)'
;MIETFILYNAILLLSVLFAYYAEHSKTRRSRILARYSLFMVLFVPSVLRYDIGTDYASYVDSFNFSSEYKQTEIVFYALILFLRNLQLPAHSLFVCSAFITYFPLLFLQRKNYTWKILMYVLLCYLLSYSAIRNMISLSLVILAFDLFFRGKRWGAFIIYPLSVMLPHLFSCHSFL
;
A
#
# COMPACT_ATOMS: atom_id res chain seq x y z
N MET A 1 4.13 -7.35 -23.28
CA MET A 1 3.13 -6.25 -23.18
C MET A 1 1.70 -6.74 -23.07
N ILE A 2 1.22 -7.65 -23.94
CA ILE A 2 -0.17 -8.15 -23.90
C ILE A 2 -0.49 -8.86 -22.58
N GLU A 3 0.39 -9.71 -22.09
CA GLU A 3 0.21 -10.46 -20.83
C GLU A 3 0.09 -9.54 -19.62
N THR A 4 0.94 -8.50 -19.55
CA THR A 4 0.89 -7.50 -18.46
C THR A 4 -0.41 -6.72 -18.48
N PHE A 5 -0.90 -6.37 -19.68
CA PHE A 5 -2.17 -5.69 -19.85
C PHE A 5 -3.35 -6.58 -19.43
N ILE A 6 -3.36 -7.85 -19.81
CA ILE A 6 -4.39 -8.82 -19.42
C ILE A 6 -4.39 -9.01 -17.91
N LEU A 7 -3.22 -9.20 -17.30
CA LEU A 7 -3.08 -9.38 -15.86
C LEU A 7 -3.62 -8.17 -15.08
N TYR A 8 -3.26 -6.95 -15.50
CA TYR A 8 -3.72 -5.73 -14.84
C TYR A 8 -5.25 -5.57 -14.93
N ASN A 9 -5.83 -5.80 -16.11
CA ASN A 9 -7.28 -5.74 -16.27
C ASN A 9 -8.00 -6.84 -15.47
N ALA A 10 -7.43 -8.03 -15.36
CA ALA A 10 -7.96 -9.10 -14.52
C ALA A 10 -7.95 -8.69 -13.02
N ILE A 11 -6.84 -8.11 -12.52
CA ILE A 11 -6.74 -7.61 -11.16
C ILE A 11 -7.78 -6.51 -10.93
N LEU A 12 -7.94 -5.57 -11.86
CA LEU A 12 -8.94 -4.51 -11.79
C LEU A 12 -10.35 -5.08 -11.68
N LEU A 13 -10.73 -5.97 -12.60
CA LEU A 13 -12.07 -6.56 -12.63
C LEU A 13 -12.37 -7.37 -11.36
N LEU A 14 -11.43 -8.22 -10.93
CA LEU A 14 -11.58 -9.02 -9.71
C LEU A 14 -11.69 -8.13 -8.46
N SER A 15 -10.88 -7.07 -8.39
CA SER A 15 -10.93 -6.13 -7.26
C SER A 15 -12.26 -5.43 -7.17
N VAL A 16 -12.79 -4.94 -8.29
CA VAL A 16 -14.10 -4.28 -8.34
C VAL A 16 -15.23 -5.26 -8.01
N LEU A 17 -15.16 -6.49 -8.53
CA LEU A 17 -16.16 -7.52 -8.27
C LEU A 17 -16.22 -7.88 -6.77
N PHE A 18 -15.06 -8.12 -6.13
CA PHE A 18 -15.03 -8.39 -4.69
C PHE A 18 -15.44 -7.18 -3.85
N ALA A 19 -15.08 -5.96 -4.27
CA ALA A 19 -15.53 -4.74 -3.61
C ALA A 19 -17.04 -4.55 -3.70
N TYR A 20 -17.62 -4.77 -4.88
CA TYR A 20 -19.07 -4.75 -5.09
C TYR A 20 -19.80 -5.78 -4.21
N TYR A 21 -19.27 -7.01 -4.18
CA TYR A 21 -19.82 -8.06 -3.34
C TYR A 21 -19.69 -7.71 -1.85
N ALA A 22 -18.58 -7.14 -1.41
CA ALA A 22 -18.41 -6.68 -0.03
C ALA A 22 -19.38 -5.56 0.36
N GLU A 23 -19.69 -4.65 -0.58
CA GLU A 23 -20.62 -3.56 -0.37
C GLU A 23 -22.08 -4.05 -0.25
N HIS A 24 -22.50 -5.00 -1.12
CA HIS A 24 -23.89 -5.44 -1.22
C HIS A 24 -24.23 -6.67 -0.37
N SER A 25 -23.23 -7.37 0.17
CA SER A 25 -23.48 -8.58 0.94
C SER A 25 -24.30 -8.32 2.21
N LYS A 26 -25.30 -9.17 2.44
CA LYS A 26 -26.22 -9.09 3.60
C LYS A 26 -25.55 -9.58 4.88
N THR A 27 -24.74 -10.65 4.81
CA THR A 27 -24.15 -11.26 5.99
C THR A 27 -22.79 -10.65 6.33
N ARG A 28 -22.46 -10.57 7.63
CA ARG A 28 -21.15 -10.08 8.08
C ARG A 28 -20.00 -10.99 7.60
N ARG A 29 -20.22 -12.31 7.63
CA ARG A 29 -19.20 -13.29 7.21
C ARG A 29 -18.85 -13.16 5.75
N SER A 30 -19.83 -13.09 4.86
CA SER A 30 -19.66 -12.92 3.42
C SER A 30 -18.92 -11.61 3.08
N ARG A 31 -19.24 -10.53 3.78
CA ARG A 31 -18.56 -9.24 3.63
C ARG A 31 -17.09 -9.30 4.02
N ILE A 32 -16.78 -9.94 5.15
CA ILE A 32 -15.40 -10.11 5.62
C ILE A 32 -14.63 -10.95 4.60
N LEU A 33 -15.19 -12.08 4.16
CA LEU A 33 -14.56 -12.94 3.17
C LEU A 33 -14.26 -12.18 1.87
N ALA A 34 -15.22 -11.43 1.34
CA ALA A 34 -15.03 -10.64 0.13
C ALA A 34 -13.92 -9.59 0.27
N ARG A 35 -13.81 -8.93 1.42
CA ARG A 35 -12.72 -7.99 1.69
C ARG A 35 -11.36 -8.66 1.75
N TYR A 36 -11.26 -9.81 2.39
CA TYR A 36 -10.02 -10.59 2.41
C TYR A 36 -9.65 -11.11 1.02
N SER A 37 -10.62 -11.56 0.20
CA SER A 37 -10.37 -11.93 -1.18
C SER A 37 -9.86 -10.75 -2.00
N LEU A 38 -10.44 -9.56 -1.84
CA LEU A 38 -9.94 -8.32 -2.44
C LEU A 38 -8.50 -8.04 -2.02
N PHE A 39 -8.21 -8.12 -0.72
CA PHE A 39 -6.87 -7.93 -0.21
C PHE A 39 -5.88 -8.89 -0.88
N MET A 40 -6.21 -10.18 -0.97
CA MET A 40 -5.35 -11.18 -1.61
C MET A 40 -5.12 -10.91 -3.09
N VAL A 41 -6.13 -10.46 -3.82
CA VAL A 41 -6.03 -10.08 -5.24
C VAL A 41 -5.04 -8.94 -5.47
N LEU A 42 -4.96 -7.97 -4.54
CA LEU A 42 -4.00 -6.87 -4.63
C LEU A 42 -2.63 -7.23 -4.06
N PHE A 43 -2.61 -7.98 -2.95
CA PHE A 43 -1.40 -8.30 -2.21
C PHE A 43 -0.52 -9.32 -2.92
N VAL A 44 -1.10 -10.45 -3.38
CA VAL A 44 -0.31 -11.55 -3.94
C VAL A 44 0.51 -11.13 -5.16
N PRO A 45 -0.04 -10.45 -6.18
CA PRO A 45 0.77 -10.00 -7.32
C PRO A 45 1.86 -9.00 -6.91
N SER A 46 1.58 -8.15 -5.90
CA SER A 46 2.56 -7.18 -5.41
C SER A 46 3.72 -7.82 -4.64
N VAL A 47 3.48 -8.94 -3.97
CA VAL A 47 4.52 -9.73 -3.29
C VAL A 47 5.33 -10.56 -4.27
N LEU A 48 4.68 -11.17 -5.26
CA LEU A 48 5.34 -12.03 -6.25
C LEU A 48 6.16 -11.26 -7.28
N ARG A 49 6.11 -9.92 -7.26
CA ARG A 49 6.91 -9.12 -8.18
C ARG A 49 8.41 -9.34 -7.96
N TYR A 50 9.12 -9.52 -9.06
CA TYR A 50 10.57 -9.57 -9.09
C TYR A 50 11.06 -8.65 -10.20
N ASP A 51 11.96 -7.73 -9.88
CA ASP A 51 12.53 -6.76 -10.82
C ASP A 51 11.47 -5.94 -11.62
N ILE A 52 10.35 -5.64 -10.97
CA ILE A 52 9.26 -4.84 -11.54
C ILE A 52 9.18 -3.51 -10.80
N GLY A 53 9.25 -2.41 -11.57
CA GLY A 53 9.22 -1.04 -11.07
C GLY A 53 10.59 -0.36 -11.19
N THR A 54 10.58 0.93 -11.54
CA THR A 54 11.79 1.73 -11.79
C THR A 54 12.72 1.79 -10.59
N ASP A 55 12.18 1.72 -9.39
CA ASP A 55 12.91 1.91 -8.14
C ASP A 55 13.26 0.57 -7.45
N TYR A 56 12.95 -0.59 -8.06
CA TYR A 56 13.16 -1.90 -7.43
C TYR A 56 14.61 -2.10 -7.00
N ALA A 57 15.57 -1.89 -7.91
CA ALA A 57 17.00 -2.02 -7.63
C ALA A 57 17.44 -1.07 -6.51
N SER A 58 17.01 0.19 -6.53
CA SER A 58 17.30 1.18 -5.50
C SER A 58 16.84 0.76 -4.10
N TYR A 59 15.66 0.10 -3.99
CA TYR A 59 15.17 -0.42 -2.71
C TYR A 59 15.98 -1.62 -2.23
N VAL A 60 16.40 -2.51 -3.12
CA VAL A 60 17.26 -3.66 -2.79
C VAL A 60 18.62 -3.16 -2.33
N ASP A 61 19.23 -2.19 -3.02
CA ASP A 61 20.49 -1.57 -2.66
C ASP A 61 20.39 -0.85 -1.30
N SER A 62 19.34 -0.08 -1.09
CA SER A 62 19.07 0.58 0.18
C SER A 62 18.92 -0.42 1.34
N PHE A 63 18.35 -1.59 1.09
CA PHE A 63 18.24 -2.66 2.08
C PHE A 63 19.60 -3.27 2.40
N ASN A 64 20.44 -3.54 1.39
CA ASN A 64 21.74 -4.19 1.55
C ASN A 64 22.80 -3.24 2.13
N PHE A 65 22.83 -1.98 1.69
CA PHE A 65 23.85 -0.97 2.02
C PHE A 65 23.31 0.16 2.91
N SER A 66 22.34 -0.11 3.77
CA SER A 66 21.66 0.92 4.58
C SER A 66 22.58 1.75 5.48
N SER A 67 23.81 1.27 5.79
CA SER A 67 24.80 2.03 6.58
C SER A 67 25.45 3.18 5.80
N GLU A 68 25.50 3.09 4.48
CA GLU A 68 26.07 4.11 3.59
C GLU A 68 25.03 5.10 3.09
N TYR A 69 23.78 4.65 2.94
CA TYR A 69 22.66 5.51 2.59
C TYR A 69 22.10 6.20 3.83
N LYS A 70 22.48 7.44 4.03
CA LYS A 70 21.85 8.32 5.01
C LYS A 70 20.43 8.64 4.53
N GLN A 71 19.51 7.71 4.76
CA GLN A 71 18.12 7.88 4.33
C GLN A 71 17.46 8.94 5.21
N THR A 72 16.90 9.93 4.55
CA THR A 72 16.19 11.04 5.16
C THR A 72 14.83 10.63 5.76
N GLU A 73 14.34 9.43 5.43
CA GLU A 73 13.01 8.96 5.84
C GLU A 73 13.08 8.02 7.04
N ILE A 74 12.89 8.57 8.22
CA ILE A 74 13.07 7.88 9.51
C ILE A 74 12.20 6.60 9.59
N VAL A 75 10.94 6.66 9.17
CA VAL A 75 10.00 5.53 9.31
C VAL A 75 10.34 4.38 8.37
N PHE A 76 10.67 4.70 7.11
CA PHE A 76 11.05 3.67 6.13
C PHE A 76 12.40 3.05 6.47
N TYR A 77 13.35 3.87 6.93
CA TYR A 77 14.64 3.39 7.42
C TYR A 77 14.50 2.49 8.66
N ALA A 78 13.64 2.86 9.61
CA ALA A 78 13.34 2.02 10.76
C ALA A 78 12.76 0.66 10.36
N LEU A 79 11.90 0.62 9.32
CA LEU A 79 11.38 -0.63 8.77
C LEU A 79 12.51 -1.50 8.19
N ILE A 80 13.44 -0.91 7.42
CA ILE A 80 14.61 -1.63 6.88
C ILE A 80 15.47 -2.19 8.01
N LEU A 81 15.82 -1.37 9.01
CA LEU A 81 16.61 -1.83 10.14
C LEU A 81 15.92 -2.95 10.93
N PHE A 82 14.63 -2.85 11.14
CA PHE A 82 13.85 -3.88 11.82
C PHE A 82 13.91 -5.21 11.06
N LEU A 83 13.70 -5.19 9.74
CA LEU A 83 13.75 -6.40 8.90
C LEU A 83 15.16 -7.01 8.84
N ARG A 84 16.22 -6.17 8.80
CA ARG A 84 17.60 -6.62 8.84
C ARG A 84 17.97 -7.26 10.18
N ASN A 85 17.52 -6.68 11.29
CA ASN A 85 17.73 -7.26 12.62
C ASN A 85 17.07 -8.64 12.75
N LEU A 86 15.99 -8.90 12.02
CA LEU A 86 15.36 -10.21 11.91
C LEU A 86 16.07 -11.14 10.90
N GLN A 87 17.19 -10.70 10.29
CA GLN A 87 17.94 -11.46 9.27
C GLN A 87 17.10 -11.90 8.08
N LEU A 88 16.07 -11.12 7.71
CA LEU A 88 15.20 -11.42 6.60
C LEU A 88 15.83 -10.96 5.26
N PRO A 89 15.52 -11.63 4.14
CA PRO A 89 16.00 -11.23 2.83
C PRO A 89 15.41 -9.88 2.39
N ALA A 90 16.06 -9.18 1.44
CA ALA A 90 15.57 -7.90 0.90
C ALA A 90 14.14 -7.97 0.36
N HIS A 91 13.70 -9.14 -0.14
CA HIS A 91 12.33 -9.34 -0.58
C HIS A 91 11.27 -9.12 0.52
N SER A 92 11.64 -9.31 1.80
CA SER A 92 10.74 -9.05 2.93
C SER A 92 10.29 -7.59 3.02
N LEU A 93 11.10 -6.66 2.51
CA LEU A 93 10.74 -5.24 2.43
C LEU A 93 9.51 -5.03 1.53
N PHE A 94 9.46 -5.71 0.39
CA PHE A 94 8.32 -5.61 -0.53
C PHE A 94 7.06 -6.26 0.05
N VAL A 95 7.21 -7.40 0.75
CA VAL A 95 6.10 -8.07 1.44
C VAL A 95 5.50 -7.16 2.51
N CYS A 96 6.33 -6.61 3.40
CA CYS A 96 5.88 -5.71 4.47
C CYS A 96 5.26 -4.43 3.91
N SER A 97 5.88 -3.83 2.90
CA SER A 97 5.38 -2.62 2.25
C SER A 97 4.03 -2.85 1.58
N ALA A 98 3.87 -3.95 0.84
CA ALA A 98 2.60 -4.33 0.23
C ALA A 98 1.52 -4.57 1.29
N PHE A 99 1.88 -5.23 2.40
CA PHE A 99 0.95 -5.44 3.51
C PHE A 99 0.46 -4.11 4.08
N ILE A 100 1.38 -3.20 4.44
CA ILE A 100 1.05 -1.88 5.01
C ILE A 100 0.22 -1.06 4.02
N THR A 101 0.47 -1.19 2.72
CA THR A 101 -0.24 -0.46 1.67
C THR A 101 -1.68 -0.95 1.49
N TYR A 102 -1.93 -2.26 1.46
CA TYR A 102 -3.27 -2.78 1.12
C TYR A 102 -4.12 -3.11 2.35
N PHE A 103 -3.52 -3.38 3.51
CA PHE A 103 -4.23 -3.68 4.74
C PHE A 103 -5.24 -2.58 5.16
N PRO A 104 -4.91 -1.28 5.07
CA PRO A 104 -5.84 -0.20 5.39
C PRO A 104 -7.14 -0.24 4.58
N LEU A 105 -7.11 -0.75 3.33
CA LEU A 105 -8.28 -0.82 2.47
C LEU A 105 -9.39 -1.73 3.04
N LEU A 106 -9.02 -2.72 3.87
CA LEU A 106 -9.98 -3.61 4.55
C LEU A 106 -10.90 -2.85 5.51
N PHE A 107 -10.42 -1.74 6.08
CA PHE A 107 -11.13 -0.98 7.11
C PHE A 107 -11.95 0.18 6.56
N LEU A 108 -11.91 0.43 5.25
CA LEU A 108 -12.71 1.48 4.62
C LEU A 108 -14.21 1.27 4.84
N GLN A 109 -14.93 2.39 4.95
CA GLN A 109 -16.38 2.37 5.15
C GLN A 109 -17.11 1.65 4.00
N ARG A 110 -18.20 0.94 4.35
CA ARG A 110 -19.00 0.20 3.39
C ARG A 110 -19.64 1.11 2.33
N LYS A 111 -20.06 2.32 2.71
CA LYS A 111 -20.71 3.26 1.80
C LYS A 111 -19.73 3.64 0.67
N ASN A 112 -20.14 3.40 -0.57
CA ASN A 112 -19.35 3.64 -1.77
C ASN A 112 -18.00 2.88 -1.79
N TYR A 113 -17.96 1.69 -1.17
CA TYR A 113 -16.72 0.90 -1.07
C TYR A 113 -16.20 0.52 -2.46
N THR A 114 -17.08 0.12 -3.36
CA THR A 114 -16.77 -0.23 -4.75
C THR A 114 -16.06 0.91 -5.48
N TRP A 115 -16.59 2.13 -5.38
CA TRP A 115 -15.99 3.32 -6.01
C TRP A 115 -14.64 3.67 -5.43
N LYS A 116 -14.47 3.54 -4.10
CA LYS A 116 -13.17 3.79 -3.44
C LYS A 116 -12.11 2.83 -3.95
N ILE A 117 -12.42 1.55 -4.05
CA ILE A 117 -11.51 0.53 -4.55
C ILE A 117 -11.24 0.71 -6.04
N LEU A 118 -12.26 0.99 -6.85
CA LEU A 118 -12.09 1.26 -8.28
C LEU A 118 -11.09 2.41 -8.50
N MET A 119 -11.31 3.55 -7.84
CA MET A 119 -10.42 4.71 -7.96
C MET A 119 -9.01 4.40 -7.45
N TYR A 120 -8.89 3.66 -6.34
CA TYR A 120 -7.59 3.24 -5.82
C TYR A 120 -6.84 2.36 -6.82
N VAL A 121 -7.48 1.35 -7.40
CA VAL A 121 -6.81 0.44 -8.33
C VAL A 121 -6.44 1.15 -9.62
N LEU A 122 -7.32 1.98 -10.18
CA LEU A 122 -7.05 2.73 -11.41
C LEU A 122 -5.90 3.74 -11.27
N LEU A 123 -5.85 4.47 -10.15
CA LEU A 123 -4.92 5.59 -10.00
C LEU A 123 -3.64 5.20 -9.27
N CYS A 124 -3.71 4.25 -8.33
CA CYS A 124 -2.65 4.04 -7.35
C CYS A 124 -1.98 2.66 -7.47
N TYR A 125 -2.69 1.63 -7.95
CA TYR A 125 -2.16 0.26 -7.92
C TYR A 125 -0.87 0.10 -8.72
N LEU A 126 -0.82 0.60 -9.96
CA LEU A 126 0.41 0.54 -10.77
C LEU A 126 1.54 1.39 -10.18
N LEU A 127 1.21 2.57 -9.62
CA LEU A 127 2.19 3.42 -8.98
C LEU A 127 2.80 2.77 -7.72
N SER A 128 2.07 1.83 -7.08
CA SER A 128 2.59 1.10 -5.92
C SER A 128 3.78 0.21 -6.23
N TYR A 129 4.01 -0.12 -7.49
CA TYR A 129 5.18 -0.90 -7.92
C TYR A 129 6.45 -0.04 -8.04
N SER A 130 6.32 1.24 -8.33
CA SER A 130 7.47 2.15 -8.45
C SER A 130 7.68 2.97 -7.18
N ALA A 131 6.67 3.64 -6.69
CA ALA A 131 6.75 4.58 -5.57
C ALA A 131 6.20 3.97 -4.26
N ILE A 132 6.83 2.89 -3.77
CA ILE A 132 6.35 2.13 -2.58
C ILE A 132 6.08 3.05 -1.39
N ARG A 133 7.00 3.94 -1.04
CA ARG A 133 6.91 4.85 0.10
C ARG A 133 5.71 5.78 0.02
N ASN A 134 5.51 6.37 -1.15
CA ASN A 134 4.39 7.28 -1.40
C ASN A 134 3.05 6.55 -1.33
N MET A 135 3.00 5.28 -1.75
CA MET A 135 1.79 4.48 -1.72
C MET A 135 1.40 4.03 -0.31
N ILE A 136 2.37 3.73 0.55
CA ILE A 136 2.12 3.51 1.97
C ILE A 136 1.45 4.74 2.58
N SER A 137 2.02 5.92 2.35
CA SER A 137 1.47 7.18 2.85
C SER A 137 0.07 7.45 2.33
N LEU A 138 -0.14 7.28 1.03
CA LEU A 138 -1.43 7.53 0.40
C LEU A 138 -2.53 6.61 0.95
N SER A 139 -2.26 5.33 1.16
CA SER A 139 -3.27 4.40 1.71
C SER A 139 -3.60 4.73 3.17
N LEU A 140 -2.63 5.19 3.96
CA LEU A 140 -2.88 5.68 5.31
C LEU A 140 -3.68 6.98 5.31
N VAL A 141 -3.40 7.91 4.38
CA VAL A 141 -4.20 9.14 4.19
C VAL A 141 -5.65 8.80 3.87
N ILE A 142 -5.87 7.90 2.91
CA ILE A 142 -7.22 7.46 2.53
C ILE A 142 -7.97 6.90 3.74
N LEU A 143 -7.31 6.07 4.56
CA LEU A 143 -7.89 5.54 5.78
C LEU A 143 -8.19 6.64 6.81
N ALA A 144 -7.27 7.59 7.00
CA ALA A 144 -7.46 8.71 7.92
C ALA A 144 -8.66 9.57 7.53
N PHE A 145 -8.80 9.91 6.24
CA PHE A 145 -9.98 10.64 5.74
C PHE A 145 -11.27 9.84 5.94
N ASP A 146 -11.27 8.54 5.63
CA ASP A 146 -12.45 7.70 5.81
C ASP A 146 -12.86 7.62 7.29
N LEU A 147 -11.92 7.55 8.23
CA LEU A 147 -12.19 7.60 9.67
C LEU A 147 -12.70 8.97 10.13
N PHE A 148 -12.14 10.05 9.60
CA PHE A 148 -12.59 11.40 9.88
C PHE A 148 -14.07 11.61 9.47
N PHE A 149 -14.43 11.20 8.27
CA PHE A 149 -15.82 11.29 7.79
C PHE A 149 -16.80 10.36 8.53
N ARG A 150 -16.30 9.32 9.21
CA ARG A 150 -17.10 8.49 10.13
C ARG A 150 -17.29 9.13 11.52
N GLY A 151 -16.73 10.30 11.76
CA GLY A 151 -16.77 10.95 13.08
C GLY A 151 -15.75 10.38 14.08
N LYS A 152 -14.90 9.42 13.67
CA LYS A 152 -13.82 8.86 14.52
C LYS A 152 -12.58 9.75 14.47
N ARG A 153 -12.70 10.97 14.96
CA ARG A 153 -11.67 12.04 14.86
C ARG A 153 -10.33 11.63 15.48
N TRP A 154 -10.35 10.94 16.61
CA TRP A 154 -9.11 10.48 17.29
C TRP A 154 -8.30 9.50 16.44
N GLY A 155 -8.95 8.53 15.79
CA GLY A 155 -8.26 7.61 14.89
C GLY A 155 -7.64 8.31 13.67
N ALA A 156 -8.36 9.26 13.09
CA ALA A 156 -7.86 10.07 11.98
C ALA A 156 -6.66 10.93 12.41
N PHE A 157 -6.72 11.53 13.62
CA PHE A 157 -5.65 12.39 14.15
C PHE A 157 -4.35 11.64 14.42
N ILE A 158 -4.41 10.35 14.74
CA ILE A 158 -3.22 9.49 14.95
C ILE A 158 -2.63 9.05 13.62
N ILE A 159 -3.47 8.64 12.66
CA ILE A 159 -3.00 8.05 11.39
C ILE A 159 -2.48 9.13 10.43
N TYR A 160 -3.09 10.32 10.41
CA TYR A 160 -2.69 11.39 9.50
C TYR A 160 -1.24 11.86 9.67
N PRO A 161 -0.72 12.19 10.87
CA PRO A 161 0.69 12.55 11.04
C PRO A 161 1.64 11.42 10.64
N LEU A 162 1.29 10.17 10.93
CA LEU A 162 2.08 9.01 10.53
C LEU A 162 2.20 8.91 9.00
N SER A 163 1.12 9.22 8.28
CA SER A 163 1.12 9.21 6.81
C SER A 163 1.96 10.33 6.21
N VAL A 164 1.98 11.50 6.85
CA VAL A 164 2.74 12.67 6.40
C VAL A 164 4.23 12.54 6.71
N MET A 165 4.60 11.89 7.81
CA MET A 165 6.02 11.66 8.18
C MET A 165 6.74 10.67 7.23
N LEU A 166 6.02 9.88 6.43
CA LEU A 166 6.61 8.95 5.48
C LEU A 166 7.25 9.64 4.26
N PRO A 167 6.66 10.68 3.61
CA PRO A 167 7.24 11.33 2.43
C PRO A 167 7.90 12.70 2.67
N HIS A 168 7.68 13.35 3.83
CA HIS A 168 7.90 14.81 3.95
C HIS A 168 9.35 15.27 4.14
N LEU A 169 10.35 14.41 4.14
CA LEU A 169 11.75 14.83 4.28
C LEU A 169 12.51 14.97 2.94
N PHE A 170 11.84 14.79 1.79
CA PHE A 170 12.50 14.82 0.48
C PHE A 170 12.59 16.18 -0.20
N SER A 171 11.97 17.23 0.31
CA SER A 171 11.88 18.50 -0.43
C SER A 171 13.05 19.47 -0.21
N CYS A 172 14.05 19.14 0.60
CA CYS A 172 15.05 20.14 1.00
C CYS A 172 16.49 19.91 0.52
N HIS A 173 16.83 18.83 -0.19
CA HIS A 173 18.23 18.55 -0.53
C HIS A 173 18.55 18.19 -1.98
N SER A 174 17.68 18.47 -2.93
CA SER A 174 17.98 18.33 -4.37
C SER A 174 18.28 19.65 -5.10
N PHE A 175 18.63 20.69 -4.36
CA PHE A 175 19.18 21.94 -4.91
C PHE A 175 20.43 22.36 -4.13
N LEU A 176 21.55 21.65 -4.35
CA LEU A 176 22.93 22.15 -4.22
C LEU A 176 23.84 21.29 -5.05
#